data_15953cceee10cc72e340c54e867228fd
#
_entry.id   15953cceee10cc72e340c54e867228fd
#
_cell.length_a   1.000
_cell.length_b   1.000
_cell.length_c   1.000
_cell.angle_alpha   90.00
_cell.angle_beta   90.00
_cell.angle_gamma   90.00
#
_symmetry.space_group_name_H-M   'P 1'
#
loop_
_entity.id
_entity.type
_entity.pdbx_description
1 polymer ?
#
loop_
_entity_poly.entity_id
_entity_poly.type
_entity_poly.pdbx_seq_one_letter_code
_entity_poly.pdbx_strand_id
1 'polypeptide(L)'
;MRKLVGITLAAMLLLVPQVAFADAKFEAFIQTLWPRVKAAGYSRELFDQAFAGITEPDAAVIKLANTQPEFKIATGDYLGTAVTPIRIETGKSMVGPNDALLKAIEKKYGVDRYSVLGIWGMESNFGKDEGSMSVMRSLATLIYNGNKKEYAKVQMLSAFRILKSGARSPGNFVGSWAGAMGHTQFIPSSYVSYAVDWNGDGKKDIWGSKEDALASTANYLAKAGWKIDRPWGWEVQLPAKFDRTLIGRAHWKPVSEWVKMGITPVGVKSFSAPQADAFVMIPQTINGPVFLVTRNFMAIMDYNQSHSYALAVGHLGDRIRGLPPFQASWPSAAVDLNPSQRVELQKRLNAMGIETGGAADGRFGAQTYEAILAYQKKKGLPLDGQPTLKILELMRKGA
;
A
#
# COMPACT_ATOMS: atom_id res chain seq x y z
N MET A 1 65.55 -54.97 -8.70
CA MET A 1 64.11 -54.71 -8.63
C MET A 1 63.80 -54.17 -7.25
N ARG A 2 63.67 -52.81 -7.14
CA ARG A 2 63.27 -52.14 -5.90
C ARG A 2 61.89 -51.47 -6.18
N LYS A 3 60.88 -51.87 -5.41
CA LYS A 3 59.52 -51.30 -5.45
C LYS A 3 59.51 -50.03 -4.60
N LEU A 4 59.22 -48.90 -5.22
CA LEU A 4 58.87 -47.65 -4.51
C LEU A 4 57.37 -47.72 -4.09
N VAL A 5 57.14 -47.54 -2.81
CA VAL A 5 55.81 -47.38 -2.23
C VAL A 5 55.61 -45.87 -2.09
N GLY A 6 54.64 -45.33 -2.86
CA GLY A 6 54.25 -43.93 -2.77
C GLY A 6 53.21 -43.77 -1.65
N ILE A 7 53.51 -42.91 -0.67
CA ILE A 7 52.56 -42.50 0.38
C ILE A 7 51.83 -41.25 -0.11
N THR A 8 50.53 -41.39 -0.37
CA THR A 8 49.65 -40.26 -0.71
C THR A 8 49.12 -39.67 0.61
N LEU A 9 49.59 -38.46 0.92
CA LEU A 9 49.08 -37.66 2.04
C LEU A 9 47.78 -37.01 1.60
N ALA A 10 46.63 -37.45 2.12
CA ALA A 10 45.35 -36.78 1.93
C ALA A 10 45.25 -35.58 2.90
N ALA A 11 45.32 -34.40 2.37
CA ALA A 11 45.05 -33.17 3.14
C ALA A 11 43.54 -33.06 3.35
N MET A 12 43.07 -33.27 4.56
CA MET A 12 41.70 -33.07 4.99
C MET A 12 41.50 -31.58 5.25
N LEU A 13 40.94 -30.85 4.30
CA LEU A 13 40.51 -29.46 4.49
C LEU A 13 39.30 -29.42 5.44
N LEU A 14 39.56 -29.00 6.67
CA LEU A 14 38.50 -28.65 7.62
C LEU A 14 37.77 -27.38 7.09
N LEU A 15 36.61 -27.59 6.50
CA LEU A 15 35.65 -26.52 6.27
C LEU A 15 35.10 -26.05 7.63
N VAL A 16 35.67 -24.99 8.18
CA VAL A 16 35.10 -24.28 9.32
C VAL A 16 33.93 -23.48 8.77
N PRO A 17 32.69 -23.64 9.25
CA PRO A 17 31.58 -22.88 8.76
C PRO A 17 31.76 -21.38 9.12
N GLN A 18 31.78 -20.53 8.11
CA GLN A 18 31.83 -19.06 8.22
C GLN A 18 30.54 -18.44 8.78
N VAL A 19 29.65 -19.24 9.32
CA VAL A 19 28.32 -18.81 9.81
C VAL A 19 28.39 -18.05 11.13
N ALA A 20 29.41 -18.27 11.96
CA ALA A 20 29.44 -17.78 13.35
C ALA A 20 29.68 -16.27 13.52
N PHE A 21 30.23 -15.54 12.53
CA PHE A 21 30.60 -14.13 12.71
C PHE A 21 29.54 -13.11 12.25
N ALA A 22 28.57 -13.50 11.40
CA ALA A 22 27.47 -12.63 11.01
C ALA A 22 26.43 -12.50 12.14
N ASP A 23 26.22 -13.56 12.89
CA ASP A 23 25.22 -13.69 13.94
C ASP A 23 25.47 -12.77 15.12
N ALA A 24 26.71 -12.69 15.61
CA ALA A 24 27.09 -11.89 16.77
C ALA A 24 26.84 -10.37 16.60
N LYS A 25 26.94 -9.85 15.36
CA LYS A 25 26.69 -8.41 15.10
C LYS A 25 25.20 -8.08 15.14
N PHE A 26 24.35 -8.94 14.62
CA PHE A 26 22.91 -8.71 14.63
C PHE A 26 22.30 -8.90 16.02
N GLU A 27 22.74 -9.92 16.75
CA GLU A 27 22.34 -10.10 18.15
C GLU A 27 22.77 -8.91 19.03
N ALA A 28 24.00 -8.45 18.89
CA ALA A 28 24.48 -7.25 19.58
C ALA A 28 23.65 -6.03 19.21
N PHE A 29 23.31 -5.87 17.92
CA PHE A 29 22.41 -4.81 17.46
C PHE A 29 21.03 -4.90 18.11
N ILE A 30 20.41 -6.10 18.20
CA ILE A 30 19.10 -6.29 18.86
C ILE A 30 19.18 -5.75 20.30
N GLN A 31 20.28 -6.00 21.03
CA GLN A 31 20.44 -5.50 22.39
C GLN A 31 20.45 -3.94 22.44
N THR A 32 20.88 -3.27 21.37
CA THR A 32 20.82 -1.80 21.30
C THR A 32 19.40 -1.24 21.23
N LEU A 33 18.41 -2.07 20.93
CA LEU A 33 16.98 -1.69 20.89
C LEU A 33 16.36 -1.64 22.29
N TRP A 34 16.96 -2.35 23.26
CA TRP A 34 16.44 -2.48 24.62
C TRP A 34 16.17 -1.14 25.33
N PRO A 35 17.07 -0.14 25.34
CA PRO A 35 16.79 1.13 26.00
C PRO A 35 15.50 1.79 25.55
N ARG A 36 15.18 1.72 24.25
CA ARG A 36 13.96 2.27 23.66
C ARG A 36 12.71 1.49 24.11
N VAL A 37 12.80 0.17 24.11
CA VAL A 37 11.70 -0.73 24.52
C VAL A 37 11.44 -0.58 26.02
N LYS A 38 12.51 -0.50 26.84
CA LYS A 38 12.44 -0.21 28.29
C LYS A 38 11.76 1.14 28.56
N ALA A 39 12.17 2.19 27.84
CA ALA A 39 11.58 3.53 27.98
C ALA A 39 10.09 3.58 27.63
N ALA A 40 9.61 2.66 26.76
CA ALA A 40 8.19 2.49 26.44
C ALA A 40 7.41 1.64 27.47
N GLY A 41 8.04 1.21 28.58
CA GLY A 41 7.39 0.51 29.69
C GLY A 41 7.20 -0.99 29.49
N TYR A 42 8.05 -1.63 28.68
CA TYR A 42 8.06 -3.09 28.50
C TYR A 42 9.14 -3.75 29.38
N SER A 43 8.88 -4.99 29.83
CA SER A 43 9.83 -5.76 30.64
C SER A 43 10.96 -6.35 29.81
N ARG A 44 12.09 -6.63 30.47
CA ARG A 44 13.22 -7.31 29.86
C ARG A 44 12.85 -8.72 29.39
N GLU A 45 12.06 -9.42 30.20
CA GLU A 45 11.58 -10.76 29.89
C GLU A 45 10.79 -10.79 28.57
N LEU A 46 9.84 -9.86 28.37
CA LEU A 46 9.07 -9.76 27.12
C LEU A 46 9.98 -9.44 25.92
N PHE A 47 11.00 -8.60 26.15
CA PHE A 47 11.99 -8.29 25.12
C PHE A 47 12.77 -9.54 24.70
N ASP A 48 13.27 -10.29 25.66
CA ASP A 48 14.05 -11.51 25.41
C ASP A 48 13.19 -12.60 24.72
N GLN A 49 11.95 -12.77 25.15
CA GLN A 49 10.99 -13.67 24.49
C GLN A 49 10.67 -13.26 23.05
N ALA A 50 10.49 -11.96 22.80
CA ALA A 50 10.16 -11.43 21.48
C ALA A 50 11.28 -11.63 20.44
N PHE A 51 12.53 -11.68 20.90
CA PHE A 51 13.70 -11.88 20.05
C PHE A 51 14.36 -13.26 20.21
N ALA A 52 13.75 -14.16 20.97
CA ALA A 52 14.28 -15.51 21.16
C ALA A 52 14.49 -16.22 19.82
N GLY A 53 15.70 -16.73 19.58
CA GLY A 53 16.07 -17.43 18.35
C GLY A 53 16.26 -16.55 17.11
N ILE A 54 16.20 -15.23 17.25
CA ILE A 54 16.46 -14.28 16.15
C ILE A 54 17.94 -13.87 16.20
N THR A 55 18.78 -14.57 15.44
CA THR A 55 20.25 -14.43 15.45
C THR A 55 20.82 -13.68 14.25
N GLU A 56 20.06 -13.60 13.15
CA GLU A 56 20.50 -12.99 11.88
C GLU A 56 19.40 -12.14 11.23
N PRO A 57 19.76 -11.11 10.46
CA PRO A 57 18.79 -10.36 9.68
C PRO A 57 18.15 -11.24 8.60
N ASP A 58 16.94 -10.90 8.18
CA ASP A 58 16.25 -11.63 7.12
C ASP A 58 16.67 -11.10 5.75
N ALA A 59 17.37 -11.92 4.96
CA ALA A 59 17.85 -11.57 3.63
C ALA A 59 16.70 -11.24 2.64
N ALA A 60 15.53 -11.90 2.79
CA ALA A 60 14.37 -11.62 1.97
C ALA A 60 13.78 -10.25 2.30
N VAL A 61 13.75 -9.86 3.59
CA VAL A 61 13.35 -8.51 4.01
C VAL A 61 14.24 -7.45 3.40
N ILE A 62 15.57 -7.65 3.43
CA ILE A 62 16.54 -6.71 2.83
C ILE A 62 16.30 -6.57 1.33
N LYS A 63 16.13 -7.68 0.62
CA LYS A 63 15.84 -7.70 -0.81
C LYS A 63 14.55 -6.95 -1.14
N LEU A 64 13.46 -7.25 -0.45
CA LEU A 64 12.15 -6.64 -0.67
C LEU A 64 12.15 -5.14 -0.32
N ALA A 65 12.82 -4.75 0.76
CA ALA A 65 12.96 -3.34 1.13
C ALA A 65 13.69 -2.50 0.07
N ASN A 66 14.63 -3.10 -0.66
CA ASN A 66 15.39 -2.42 -1.71
C ASN A 66 14.69 -2.42 -3.07
N THR A 67 13.82 -3.38 -3.36
CA THR A 67 13.20 -3.53 -4.68
C THR A 67 11.84 -2.88 -4.78
N GLN A 68 10.98 -2.96 -3.77
CA GLN A 68 9.61 -2.43 -3.70
C GLN A 68 8.91 -2.43 -5.08
N PRO A 69 8.67 -3.61 -5.69
CA PRO A 69 8.18 -3.72 -7.07
C PRO A 69 6.80 -3.08 -7.27
N GLU A 70 5.95 -3.08 -6.24
CA GLU A 70 4.58 -2.54 -6.25
C GLU A 70 4.49 -1.05 -6.61
N PHE A 71 5.59 -0.34 -6.51
CA PHE A 71 5.63 1.09 -6.82
C PHE A 71 6.31 1.45 -8.15
N LYS A 72 6.64 0.45 -8.98
CA LYS A 72 7.39 0.67 -10.23
C LYS A 72 6.56 0.48 -11.50
N ILE A 73 5.31 0.07 -11.39
CA ILE A 73 4.44 -0.24 -12.52
C ILE A 73 3.38 0.85 -12.73
N ALA A 74 2.97 1.06 -13.98
CA ALA A 74 1.91 1.99 -14.32
C ALA A 74 0.57 1.57 -13.72
N THR A 75 -0.32 2.53 -13.46
CA THR A 75 -1.62 2.26 -12.81
C THR A 75 -2.45 1.22 -13.56
N GLY A 76 -2.48 1.29 -14.91
CA GLY A 76 -3.19 0.31 -15.73
C GLY A 76 -2.66 -1.10 -15.59
N ASP A 77 -1.33 -1.27 -15.62
CA ASP A 77 -0.67 -2.57 -15.44
C ASP A 77 -0.88 -3.11 -14.02
N TYR A 78 -0.81 -2.24 -13.01
CA TYR A 78 -1.12 -2.60 -11.62
C TYR A 78 -2.56 -3.14 -11.50
N LEU A 79 -3.54 -2.42 -12.04
CA LEU A 79 -4.93 -2.85 -12.03
C LEU A 79 -5.14 -4.17 -12.76
N GLY A 80 -4.48 -4.38 -13.89
CA GLY A 80 -4.54 -5.64 -14.65
C GLY A 80 -4.05 -6.85 -13.86
N THR A 81 -3.03 -6.67 -13.02
CA THR A 81 -2.50 -7.74 -12.14
C THR A 81 -3.25 -7.86 -10.82
N ALA A 82 -3.82 -6.77 -10.32
CA ALA A 82 -4.49 -6.71 -9.03
C ALA A 82 -5.97 -7.14 -9.10
N VAL A 83 -6.71 -6.72 -10.15
CA VAL A 83 -8.16 -6.97 -10.29
C VAL A 83 -8.39 -8.02 -11.38
N THR A 84 -7.89 -9.23 -11.13
CA THR A 84 -7.99 -10.36 -12.08
C THR A 84 -9.39 -11.01 -12.05
N PRO A 85 -9.81 -11.68 -13.15
CA PRO A 85 -11.04 -12.45 -13.16
C PRO A 85 -11.14 -13.46 -12.01
N ILE A 86 -10.04 -14.16 -11.69
CA ILE A 86 -10.00 -15.13 -10.59
C ILE A 86 -10.26 -14.43 -9.25
N ARG A 87 -9.64 -13.28 -8.99
CA ARG A 87 -9.86 -12.54 -7.74
C ARG A 87 -11.29 -12.00 -7.64
N ILE A 88 -11.87 -11.54 -8.74
CA ILE A 88 -13.28 -11.10 -8.80
C ILE A 88 -14.22 -12.25 -8.46
N GLU A 89 -14.07 -13.42 -9.10
CA GLU A 89 -14.93 -14.57 -8.86
C GLU A 89 -14.74 -15.13 -7.43
N THR A 90 -13.51 -15.16 -6.93
CA THR A 90 -13.26 -15.48 -5.51
C THR A 90 -14.00 -14.50 -4.61
N GLY A 91 -13.92 -13.20 -4.87
CA GLY A 91 -14.63 -12.20 -4.07
C GLY A 91 -16.15 -12.36 -4.11
N LYS A 92 -16.72 -12.65 -5.27
CA LYS A 92 -18.16 -12.96 -5.39
C LYS A 92 -18.55 -14.17 -4.57
N SER A 93 -17.75 -15.22 -4.57
CA SER A 93 -18.01 -16.44 -3.77
C SER A 93 -17.95 -16.19 -2.26
N MET A 94 -17.23 -15.13 -1.82
CA MET A 94 -17.17 -14.74 -0.40
C MET A 94 -18.43 -14.00 0.08
N VAL A 95 -19.25 -13.44 -0.81
CA VAL A 95 -20.43 -12.65 -0.43
C VAL A 95 -21.45 -13.51 0.30
N GLY A 96 -21.92 -14.60 -0.32
CA GLY A 96 -22.99 -15.44 0.22
C GLY A 96 -22.71 -15.98 1.62
N PRO A 97 -21.59 -16.71 1.83
CA PRO A 97 -21.25 -17.27 3.15
C PRO A 97 -21.02 -16.23 4.25
N ASN A 98 -20.76 -14.99 3.89
CA ASN A 98 -20.48 -13.89 4.84
C ASN A 98 -21.56 -12.79 4.83
N ASP A 99 -22.69 -12.96 4.15
CA ASP A 99 -23.69 -11.91 3.93
C ASP A 99 -24.22 -11.31 5.24
N ALA A 100 -24.59 -12.15 6.20
CA ALA A 100 -25.08 -11.69 7.51
C ALA A 100 -24.02 -10.87 8.27
N LEU A 101 -22.78 -11.36 8.29
CA LEU A 101 -21.65 -10.67 8.92
C LEU A 101 -21.38 -9.32 8.25
N LEU A 102 -21.26 -9.32 6.92
CA LEU A 102 -20.96 -8.12 6.14
C LEU A 102 -22.05 -7.05 6.29
N LYS A 103 -23.33 -7.44 6.29
CA LYS A 103 -24.47 -6.53 6.56
C LYS A 103 -24.43 -5.96 7.98
N ALA A 104 -24.08 -6.78 8.98
CA ALA A 104 -23.97 -6.34 10.36
C ALA A 104 -22.82 -5.35 10.56
N ILE A 105 -21.66 -5.62 9.94
CA ILE A 105 -20.49 -4.72 9.93
C ILE A 105 -20.83 -3.39 9.24
N GLU A 106 -21.43 -3.46 8.04
CA GLU A 106 -21.87 -2.28 7.28
C GLU A 106 -22.82 -1.41 8.10
N LYS A 107 -23.82 -2.03 8.73
CA LYS A 107 -24.78 -1.32 9.62
C LYS A 107 -24.10 -0.66 10.80
N LYS A 108 -23.13 -1.33 11.44
CA LYS A 108 -22.45 -0.83 12.64
C LYS A 108 -21.49 0.31 12.34
N TYR A 109 -20.70 0.19 11.28
CA TYR A 109 -19.61 1.14 10.98
C TYR A 109 -19.97 2.16 9.88
N GLY A 110 -21.07 1.97 9.16
CA GLY A 110 -21.44 2.82 8.03
C GLY A 110 -20.41 2.77 6.89
N VAL A 111 -19.80 1.60 6.68
CA VAL A 111 -18.80 1.35 5.64
C VAL A 111 -19.34 0.32 4.66
N ASP A 112 -19.30 0.65 3.38
CA ASP A 112 -19.74 -0.23 2.32
C ASP A 112 -19.01 -1.59 2.36
N ARG A 113 -19.77 -2.66 2.44
CA ARG A 113 -19.26 -4.04 2.58
C ARG A 113 -18.42 -4.50 1.40
N TYR A 114 -18.67 -3.97 0.20
CA TYR A 114 -17.89 -4.35 -0.98
C TYR A 114 -16.50 -3.67 -0.97
N SER A 115 -16.40 -2.50 -0.37
CA SER A 115 -15.10 -1.87 -0.12
C SER A 115 -14.27 -2.64 0.91
N VAL A 116 -14.91 -3.18 1.95
CA VAL A 116 -14.26 -4.09 2.91
C VAL A 116 -13.76 -5.36 2.22
N LEU A 117 -14.60 -5.96 1.35
CA LEU A 117 -14.23 -7.12 0.53
C LEU A 117 -13.09 -6.78 -0.45
N GLY A 118 -13.10 -5.58 -1.03
CA GLY A 118 -12.04 -5.08 -1.89
C GLY A 118 -10.69 -5.05 -1.17
N ILE A 119 -10.65 -4.51 0.05
CA ILE A 119 -9.43 -4.53 0.89
C ILE A 119 -9.02 -5.97 1.21
N TRP A 120 -9.94 -6.82 1.69
CA TRP A 120 -9.62 -8.21 2.00
C TRP A 120 -9.05 -8.98 0.80
N GLY A 121 -9.62 -8.76 -0.39
CA GLY A 121 -9.11 -9.35 -1.62
C GLY A 121 -7.73 -8.83 -2.03
N MET A 122 -7.50 -7.54 -1.86
CA MET A 122 -6.21 -6.91 -2.21
C MET A 122 -5.09 -7.28 -1.25
N GLU A 123 -5.36 -7.33 0.05
CA GLU A 123 -4.35 -7.50 1.08
C GLU A 123 -3.89 -8.96 1.22
N SER A 124 -4.80 -9.91 1.20
CA SER A 124 -4.46 -11.31 1.48
C SER A 124 -5.15 -12.32 0.56
N ASN A 125 -5.66 -11.87 -0.60
CA ASN A 125 -6.42 -12.76 -1.48
C ASN A 125 -7.51 -13.53 -0.70
N PHE A 126 -8.28 -12.78 0.09
CA PHE A 126 -9.36 -13.27 0.96
C PHE A 126 -8.88 -14.23 2.06
N GLY A 127 -7.76 -13.91 2.70
CA GLY A 127 -7.19 -14.66 3.82
C GLY A 127 -6.31 -15.85 3.41
N LYS A 128 -5.96 -15.99 2.12
CA LYS A 128 -5.05 -17.05 1.67
C LYS A 128 -3.57 -16.71 1.84
N ASP A 129 -3.24 -15.43 1.81
CA ASP A 129 -1.85 -14.92 1.76
C ASP A 129 -1.62 -13.91 2.91
N GLU A 130 -1.56 -14.38 4.15
CA GLU A 130 -1.40 -13.52 5.35
C GLU A 130 0.05 -13.17 5.69
N GLY A 131 1.00 -13.73 4.94
CA GLY A 131 2.42 -13.65 5.23
C GLY A 131 2.89 -14.69 6.24
N SER A 132 4.16 -15.04 6.17
CA SER A 132 4.77 -16.12 6.99
C SER A 132 6.07 -15.66 7.67
N MET A 133 6.47 -14.41 7.52
CA MET A 133 7.73 -13.89 8.06
C MET A 133 7.52 -13.46 9.51
N SER A 134 8.52 -13.71 10.38
CA SER A 134 8.47 -13.18 11.75
C SER A 134 8.41 -11.66 11.75
N VAL A 135 7.35 -11.09 12.32
CA VAL A 135 7.17 -9.62 12.42
C VAL A 135 8.33 -8.99 13.18
N MET A 136 8.76 -9.60 14.29
CA MET A 136 9.87 -9.08 15.11
C MET A 136 11.19 -9.10 14.35
N ARG A 137 11.51 -10.20 13.64
CA ARG A 137 12.71 -10.30 12.81
C ARG A 137 12.69 -9.32 11.65
N SER A 138 11.55 -9.20 10.96
CA SER A 138 11.36 -8.27 9.84
C SER A 138 11.60 -6.82 10.28
N LEU A 139 10.98 -6.39 11.37
CA LEU A 139 11.14 -5.03 11.89
C LEU A 139 12.58 -4.76 12.38
N ALA A 140 13.21 -5.71 13.09
CA ALA A 140 14.61 -5.58 13.49
C ALA A 140 15.54 -5.48 12.28
N THR A 141 15.31 -6.29 11.25
CA THR A 141 16.07 -6.25 9.99
C THR A 141 15.94 -4.90 9.29
N LEU A 142 14.74 -4.34 9.20
CA LEU A 142 14.53 -3.00 8.60
C LEU A 142 15.25 -1.90 9.37
N ILE A 143 15.29 -1.97 10.71
CA ILE A 143 16.02 -1.00 11.52
C ILE A 143 17.52 -1.17 11.30
N TYR A 144 18.03 -2.40 11.30
CA TYR A 144 19.44 -2.73 11.11
C TYR A 144 19.97 -2.28 9.74
N ASN A 145 19.21 -2.59 8.68
CA ASN A 145 19.55 -2.23 7.30
C ASN A 145 19.41 -0.73 6.99
N GLY A 146 18.76 0.03 7.88
CA GLY A 146 18.54 1.47 7.72
C GLY A 146 17.38 1.87 6.81
N ASN A 147 16.84 0.95 6.03
CA ASN A 147 15.69 1.19 5.17
C ASN A 147 14.41 1.27 6.03
N LYS A 148 13.63 2.34 5.86
CA LYS A 148 12.41 2.58 6.66
C LYS A 148 12.64 2.53 8.18
N LYS A 149 13.83 2.93 8.64
CA LYS A 149 14.26 2.80 10.04
C LYS A 149 13.27 3.41 11.04
N GLU A 150 12.82 4.63 10.81
CA GLU A 150 11.90 5.30 11.73
C GLU A 150 10.51 4.65 11.73
N TYR A 151 10.01 4.27 10.55
CA TYR A 151 8.79 3.47 10.44
C TYR A 151 8.91 2.18 11.28
N ALA A 152 9.96 1.39 11.05
CA ALA A 152 10.13 0.11 11.73
C ALA A 152 10.28 0.25 13.26
N LYS A 153 10.90 1.33 13.75
CA LYS A 153 10.96 1.63 15.19
C LYS A 153 9.58 1.87 15.81
N VAL A 154 8.70 2.60 15.12
CA VAL A 154 7.32 2.83 15.57
C VAL A 154 6.53 1.53 15.56
N GLN A 155 6.64 0.74 14.48
CA GLN A 155 5.95 -0.53 14.36
C GLN A 155 6.42 -1.54 15.40
N MET A 156 7.70 -1.56 15.73
CA MET A 156 8.25 -2.43 16.77
C MET A 156 7.65 -2.18 18.15
N LEU A 157 7.50 -0.91 18.57
CA LEU A 157 6.86 -0.60 19.85
C LEU A 157 5.39 -1.03 19.88
N SER A 158 4.69 -0.87 18.76
CA SER A 158 3.31 -1.36 18.61
C SER A 158 3.25 -2.89 18.61
N ALA A 159 4.24 -3.57 18.01
CA ALA A 159 4.37 -5.03 18.07
C ALA A 159 4.56 -5.53 19.50
N PHE A 160 5.38 -4.86 20.32
CA PHE A 160 5.49 -5.16 21.76
C PHE A 160 4.16 -4.99 22.48
N ARG A 161 3.34 -4.02 22.10
CA ARG A 161 2.00 -3.84 22.69
C ARG A 161 1.07 -5.01 22.39
N ILE A 162 1.16 -5.54 21.14
CA ILE A 162 0.40 -6.72 20.73
C ILE A 162 0.84 -7.96 21.54
N LEU A 163 2.15 -8.20 21.65
CA LEU A 163 2.69 -9.31 22.46
C LEU A 163 2.29 -9.20 23.94
N LYS A 164 2.41 -8.00 24.53
CA LYS A 164 2.03 -7.76 25.92
C LYS A 164 0.54 -8.01 26.19
N SER A 165 -0.33 -7.75 25.20
CA SER A 165 -1.79 -8.01 25.34
C SER A 165 -2.14 -9.49 25.25
N GLY A 166 -1.21 -10.37 24.88
CA GLY A 166 -1.47 -11.80 24.67
C GLY A 166 -2.21 -12.13 23.36
N ALA A 167 -2.46 -11.13 22.49
CA ALA A 167 -3.13 -11.35 21.23
C ALA A 167 -2.33 -12.28 20.30
N ARG A 168 -1.00 -12.26 20.43
CA ARG A 168 -0.09 -13.22 19.78
C ARG A 168 1.04 -13.59 20.72
N SER A 169 1.56 -14.82 20.57
CA SER A 169 2.82 -15.22 21.19
C SER A 169 3.99 -14.98 20.22
N PRO A 170 5.21 -14.76 20.72
CA PRO A 170 6.37 -14.48 19.88
C PRO A 170 6.61 -15.51 18.77
N GLY A 171 6.39 -16.79 19.04
CA GLY A 171 6.65 -17.91 18.10
C GLY A 171 5.68 -17.98 16.92
N ASN A 172 4.49 -17.35 17.01
CA ASN A 172 3.50 -17.34 15.93
C ASN A 172 3.11 -15.92 15.50
N PHE A 173 3.95 -14.93 15.82
CA PHE A 173 3.75 -13.54 15.41
C PHE A 173 4.31 -13.31 14.01
N VAL A 174 3.51 -13.73 13.01
CA VAL A 174 3.89 -13.70 11.60
C VAL A 174 3.09 -12.69 10.79
N GLY A 175 3.66 -12.29 9.65
CA GLY A 175 3.09 -11.33 8.71
C GLY A 175 3.97 -11.15 7.48
N SER A 176 3.91 -9.98 6.86
CA SER A 176 4.71 -9.61 5.69
C SER A 176 6.12 -9.15 6.08
N TRP A 177 6.96 -8.96 5.08
CA TRP A 177 8.32 -8.42 5.22
C TRP A 177 8.40 -7.05 5.90
N ALA A 178 7.34 -6.25 5.84
CA ALA A 178 7.25 -4.92 6.47
C ALA A 178 6.40 -4.93 7.74
N GLY A 179 6.01 -6.12 8.24
CA GLY A 179 5.26 -6.30 9.47
C GLY A 179 3.75 -6.12 9.34
N ALA A 180 3.18 -6.16 8.13
CA ALA A 180 1.74 -6.21 7.96
C ALA A 180 1.19 -7.61 8.26
N MET A 181 0.00 -7.73 8.87
CA MET A 181 -0.44 -8.93 9.58
C MET A 181 -1.89 -9.30 9.28
N GLY A 182 -2.13 -10.61 9.22
CA GLY A 182 -3.46 -11.22 9.18
C GLY A 182 -4.24 -10.99 7.90
N HIS A 183 -5.52 -11.29 7.94
CA HIS A 183 -6.44 -11.25 6.80
C HIS A 183 -6.45 -9.93 6.02
N THR A 184 -6.26 -8.80 6.70
CA THR A 184 -6.35 -7.47 6.09
C THR A 184 -5.06 -6.65 6.23
N GLN A 185 -3.95 -7.36 6.52
CA GLN A 185 -2.59 -6.83 6.49
C GLN A 185 -2.41 -5.53 7.31
N PHE A 186 -2.98 -5.49 8.51
CA PHE A 186 -2.73 -4.38 9.43
C PHE A 186 -1.27 -4.31 9.85
N ILE A 187 -0.65 -3.16 9.75
CA ILE A 187 0.63 -2.91 10.43
C ILE A 187 0.40 -2.84 11.95
N PRO A 188 1.41 -3.11 12.79
CA PRO A 188 1.23 -3.15 14.25
C PRO A 188 0.55 -1.92 14.84
N SER A 189 0.86 -0.71 14.38
CA SER A 189 0.22 0.51 14.85
C SER A 189 -1.27 0.60 14.46
N SER A 190 -1.64 0.12 13.26
CA SER A 190 -3.03 0.05 12.83
C SER A 190 -3.82 -0.97 13.67
N TYR A 191 -3.22 -2.12 13.97
CA TYR A 191 -3.82 -3.08 14.90
C TYR A 191 -4.12 -2.45 16.26
N VAL A 192 -3.15 -1.78 16.85
CA VAL A 192 -3.31 -1.12 18.16
C VAL A 192 -4.43 -0.09 18.15
N SER A 193 -4.58 0.64 17.04
CA SER A 193 -5.53 1.76 16.93
C SER A 193 -6.92 1.33 16.51
N TYR A 194 -7.05 0.30 15.68
CA TYR A 194 -8.30 0.02 14.97
C TYR A 194 -8.83 -1.41 15.11
N ALA A 195 -8.01 -2.38 15.59
CA ALA A 195 -8.49 -3.75 15.76
C ALA A 195 -9.61 -3.83 16.80
N VAL A 196 -10.66 -4.58 16.48
CA VAL A 196 -11.82 -4.80 17.33
C VAL A 196 -12.06 -6.30 17.55
N ASP A 197 -12.62 -6.63 18.68
CA ASP A 197 -13.19 -7.93 19.00
C ASP A 197 -14.66 -7.89 18.56
N TRP A 198 -14.96 -8.53 17.44
CA TRP A 198 -16.31 -8.53 16.87
C TRP A 198 -17.17 -9.68 17.41
N ASN A 199 -16.55 -10.85 17.60
CA ASN A 199 -17.24 -12.06 18.05
C ASN A 199 -17.44 -12.09 19.58
N GLY A 200 -16.79 -11.19 20.34
CA GLY A 200 -16.94 -11.03 21.79
C GLY A 200 -16.20 -12.09 22.62
N ASP A 201 -15.17 -12.75 22.05
CA ASP A 201 -14.39 -13.76 22.75
C ASP A 201 -13.27 -13.21 23.65
N GLY A 202 -13.16 -11.86 23.73
CA GLY A 202 -12.15 -11.14 24.50
C GLY A 202 -10.84 -10.95 23.75
N LYS A 203 -10.74 -11.33 22.48
CA LYS A 203 -9.54 -11.18 21.64
C LYS A 203 -9.84 -10.34 20.41
N LYS A 204 -8.83 -9.69 19.90
CA LYS A 204 -8.88 -8.96 18.62
C LYS A 204 -8.07 -9.76 17.59
N ASP A 205 -8.61 -10.90 17.17
CA ASP A 205 -7.86 -11.87 16.34
C ASP A 205 -8.04 -11.61 14.83
N ILE A 206 -7.20 -10.73 14.27
CA ILE A 206 -7.23 -10.44 12.83
C ILE A 206 -6.59 -11.53 11.96
N TRP A 207 -6.05 -12.60 12.56
CA TRP A 207 -5.41 -13.73 11.87
C TRP A 207 -6.34 -14.95 11.79
N GLY A 208 -6.89 -15.39 12.90
CA GLY A 208 -7.75 -16.57 12.99
C GLY A 208 -9.25 -16.27 12.87
N SER A 209 -9.66 -15.01 13.10
CA SER A 209 -11.05 -14.57 13.04
C SER A 209 -11.23 -13.59 11.87
N LYS A 210 -11.82 -14.06 10.76
CA LYS A 210 -12.22 -13.18 9.66
C LYS A 210 -13.24 -12.14 10.11
N GLU A 211 -14.06 -12.47 11.10
CA GLU A 211 -15.06 -11.59 11.68
C GLU A 211 -14.41 -10.36 12.29
N ASP A 212 -13.38 -10.56 13.10
CA ASP A 212 -12.61 -9.48 13.72
C ASP A 212 -11.83 -8.68 12.67
N ALA A 213 -11.23 -9.37 11.71
CA ALA A 213 -10.44 -8.74 10.65
C ALA A 213 -11.30 -7.81 9.78
N LEU A 214 -12.47 -8.29 9.30
CA LEU A 214 -13.37 -7.49 8.47
C LEU A 214 -13.99 -6.34 9.24
N ALA A 215 -14.38 -6.57 10.51
CA ALA A 215 -14.90 -5.53 11.38
C ALA A 215 -13.82 -4.49 11.73
N SER A 216 -12.58 -4.91 11.94
CA SER A 216 -11.44 -4.02 12.17
C SER A 216 -11.15 -3.15 10.94
N THR A 217 -11.23 -3.71 9.74
CA THR A 217 -11.10 -2.97 8.49
C THR A 217 -12.19 -1.91 8.32
N ALA A 218 -13.44 -2.28 8.60
CA ALA A 218 -14.55 -1.33 8.57
C ALA A 218 -14.38 -0.22 9.63
N ASN A 219 -13.93 -0.58 10.85
CA ASN A 219 -13.62 0.40 11.89
C ASN A 219 -12.51 1.36 11.45
N TYR A 220 -11.46 0.85 10.79
CA TYR A 220 -10.40 1.69 10.22
C TYR A 220 -10.98 2.71 9.23
N LEU A 221 -11.72 2.25 8.21
CA LEU A 221 -12.31 3.12 7.19
C LEU A 221 -13.28 4.15 7.79
N ALA A 222 -14.11 3.74 8.77
CA ALA A 222 -15.01 4.65 9.47
C ALA A 222 -14.24 5.75 10.19
N LYS A 223 -13.13 5.41 10.88
CA LYS A 223 -12.24 6.39 11.55
C LYS A 223 -11.47 7.26 10.57
N ALA A 224 -11.18 6.76 9.38
CA ALA A 224 -10.61 7.54 8.26
C ALA A 224 -11.64 8.45 7.57
N GLY A 225 -12.89 8.50 8.06
CA GLY A 225 -13.91 9.43 7.58
C GLY A 225 -14.81 8.88 6.48
N TRP A 226 -14.85 7.55 6.29
CA TRP A 226 -15.79 6.93 5.35
C TRP A 226 -17.24 7.31 5.65
N LYS A 227 -18.02 7.52 4.59
CA LYS A 227 -19.46 7.77 4.65
C LYS A 227 -20.20 6.80 3.73
N ILE A 228 -21.27 6.19 4.25
CA ILE A 228 -22.04 5.17 3.50
C ILE A 228 -22.89 5.78 2.37
N ASP A 229 -23.19 7.07 2.44
CA ASP A 229 -24.06 7.78 1.50
C ASP A 229 -23.38 8.09 0.14
N ARG A 230 -22.11 7.70 -0.03
CA ARG A 230 -21.33 7.96 -1.24
C ARG A 230 -20.39 6.82 -1.58
N PRO A 231 -20.16 6.51 -2.88
CA PRO A 231 -19.12 5.56 -3.28
C PRO A 231 -17.71 6.16 -3.14
N TRP A 232 -16.68 5.37 -3.43
CA TRP A 232 -15.30 5.87 -3.52
C TRP A 232 -15.07 6.82 -4.71
N GLY A 233 -15.80 6.62 -5.82
CA GLY A 233 -15.70 7.45 -7.04
C GLY A 233 -16.42 6.80 -8.23
N TRP A 234 -16.19 7.41 -9.40
CA TRP A 234 -16.73 6.98 -10.69
C TRP A 234 -15.70 7.22 -11.79
N GLU A 235 -15.64 6.33 -12.77
CA GLU A 235 -15.03 6.65 -14.06
C GLU A 235 -15.89 7.70 -14.76
N VAL A 236 -15.26 8.72 -15.37
CA VAL A 236 -15.96 9.85 -15.96
C VAL A 236 -15.38 10.26 -17.30
N GLN A 237 -16.20 10.88 -18.12
CA GLN A 237 -15.78 11.57 -19.34
C GLN A 237 -15.78 13.08 -19.11
N LEU A 238 -14.67 13.72 -19.47
CA LEU A 238 -14.55 15.18 -19.46
C LEU A 238 -15.09 15.76 -20.78
N PRO A 239 -15.76 16.93 -20.76
CA PRO A 239 -16.14 17.62 -21.98
C PRO A 239 -14.89 18.12 -22.75
N ALA A 240 -14.99 18.26 -24.06
CA ALA A 240 -13.85 18.62 -24.92
C ALA A 240 -13.16 19.95 -24.52
N LYS A 241 -13.89 20.89 -23.97
CA LYS A 241 -13.40 22.20 -23.50
C LYS A 241 -13.25 22.26 -21.98
N PHE A 242 -12.97 21.11 -21.31
CA PHE A 242 -12.78 21.08 -19.87
C PHE A 242 -11.56 21.92 -19.45
N ASP A 243 -11.74 22.77 -18.45
CA ASP A 243 -10.61 23.50 -17.85
C ASP A 243 -9.73 22.54 -17.03
N ARG A 244 -8.63 22.11 -17.61
CA ARG A 244 -7.67 21.18 -17.00
C ARG A 244 -6.96 21.73 -15.77
N THR A 245 -7.06 23.05 -15.51
CA THR A 245 -6.53 23.64 -14.26
C THR A 245 -7.35 23.25 -13.03
N LEU A 246 -8.54 22.69 -13.23
CA LEU A 246 -9.41 22.17 -12.17
C LEU A 246 -9.16 20.70 -11.83
N ILE A 247 -8.18 20.05 -12.49
CA ILE A 247 -7.79 18.69 -12.17
C ILE A 247 -6.97 18.70 -10.88
N GLY A 248 -7.24 17.73 -10.03
CA GLY A 248 -6.45 17.48 -8.84
C GLY A 248 -7.12 17.83 -7.52
N ARG A 249 -6.47 17.37 -6.48
CA ARG A 249 -6.97 17.37 -5.10
C ARG A 249 -7.24 18.77 -4.50
N ALA A 250 -6.71 19.83 -5.11
CA ALA A 250 -6.99 21.20 -4.68
C ALA A 250 -8.43 21.67 -4.99
N HIS A 251 -9.15 20.96 -5.87
CA HIS A 251 -10.41 21.42 -6.45
C HIS A 251 -11.61 20.54 -6.06
N TRP A 252 -11.88 20.45 -4.76
CA TRP A 252 -13.07 19.77 -4.25
C TRP A 252 -14.33 20.55 -4.56
N LYS A 253 -15.33 19.90 -5.17
CA LYS A 253 -16.66 20.44 -5.44
C LYS A 253 -17.71 19.35 -5.29
N PRO A 254 -18.98 19.68 -4.99
CA PRO A 254 -20.08 18.73 -5.12
C PRO A 254 -20.13 18.11 -6.52
N VAL A 255 -20.46 16.83 -6.61
CA VAL A 255 -20.62 16.13 -7.90
C VAL A 255 -21.58 16.84 -8.82
N SER A 256 -22.66 17.44 -8.28
CA SER A 256 -23.63 18.23 -9.04
C SER A 256 -23.02 19.45 -9.74
N GLU A 257 -21.96 20.05 -9.20
CA GLU A 257 -21.24 21.15 -9.87
C GLU A 257 -20.38 20.61 -11.02
N TRP A 258 -19.74 19.48 -10.85
CA TRP A 258 -19.00 18.83 -11.92
C TRP A 258 -19.91 18.44 -13.10
N VAL A 259 -21.13 17.98 -12.81
CA VAL A 259 -22.17 17.71 -13.83
C VAL A 259 -22.56 18.98 -14.58
N LYS A 260 -22.75 20.12 -13.92
CA LYS A 260 -23.01 21.41 -14.56
C LYS A 260 -21.86 21.87 -15.48
N MET A 261 -20.62 21.43 -15.19
CA MET A 261 -19.46 21.67 -16.04
C MET A 261 -19.35 20.68 -17.21
N GLY A 262 -20.30 19.76 -17.37
CA GLY A 262 -20.38 18.81 -18.47
C GLY A 262 -19.67 17.48 -18.23
N ILE A 263 -19.25 17.18 -17.00
CA ILE A 263 -18.71 15.85 -16.65
C ILE A 263 -19.85 14.84 -16.61
N THR A 264 -19.66 13.71 -17.29
CA THR A 264 -20.64 12.62 -17.35
C THR A 264 -20.03 11.32 -16.79
N PRO A 265 -20.84 10.47 -16.12
CA PRO A 265 -20.35 9.17 -15.65
C PRO A 265 -20.19 8.20 -16.83
N VAL A 266 -19.25 7.25 -16.66
CA VAL A 266 -19.00 6.16 -17.59
C VAL A 266 -19.44 4.84 -16.93
N GLY A 267 -20.09 3.96 -17.69
CA GLY A 267 -20.52 2.64 -17.20
C GLY A 267 -21.75 2.63 -16.29
N VAL A 268 -22.24 3.80 -15.88
CA VAL A 268 -23.48 3.95 -15.08
C VAL A 268 -24.35 5.06 -15.64
N LYS A 269 -25.66 5.03 -15.36
CA LYS A 269 -26.61 6.01 -15.94
C LYS A 269 -26.50 7.42 -15.31
N SER A 270 -26.16 7.50 -14.03
CA SER A 270 -26.08 8.75 -13.28
C SER A 270 -25.21 8.59 -12.05
N PHE A 271 -24.75 9.71 -11.50
CA PHE A 271 -24.04 9.74 -10.21
C PHE A 271 -25.03 9.46 -9.07
N SER A 272 -24.68 8.50 -8.18
CA SER A 272 -25.52 8.11 -7.05
C SER A 272 -25.47 9.06 -5.85
N ALA A 273 -24.51 9.99 -5.81
CA ALA A 273 -24.29 10.91 -4.68
C ALA A 273 -24.00 12.34 -5.18
N PRO A 274 -25.01 13.07 -5.72
CA PRO A 274 -24.78 14.37 -6.34
C PRO A 274 -24.28 15.47 -5.38
N GLN A 275 -24.50 15.31 -4.09
CA GLN A 275 -24.04 16.25 -3.05
C GLN A 275 -22.67 15.88 -2.46
N ALA A 276 -22.09 14.73 -2.83
CA ALA A 276 -20.80 14.34 -2.33
C ALA A 276 -19.70 15.22 -2.90
N ASP A 277 -18.77 15.67 -2.06
CA ASP A 277 -17.56 16.33 -2.52
C ASP A 277 -16.68 15.33 -3.27
N ALA A 278 -16.20 15.76 -4.44
CA ALA A 278 -15.31 14.99 -5.28
C ALA A 278 -14.31 15.91 -5.99
N PHE A 279 -13.23 15.33 -6.49
CA PHE A 279 -12.30 16.01 -7.39
C PHE A 279 -11.97 15.14 -8.60
N VAL A 280 -11.57 15.78 -9.70
CA VAL A 280 -11.15 15.08 -10.92
C VAL A 280 -9.74 14.54 -10.74
N MET A 281 -9.55 13.23 -10.86
CA MET A 281 -8.27 12.55 -10.77
C MET A 281 -7.93 11.87 -12.10
N ILE A 282 -6.69 12.07 -12.55
CA ILE A 282 -6.12 11.37 -13.69
C ILE A 282 -4.96 10.53 -13.20
N PRO A 283 -5.11 9.19 -13.14
CA PRO A 283 -4.11 8.33 -12.50
C PRO A 283 -2.80 8.20 -13.28
N GLN A 284 -2.85 8.36 -14.61
CA GLN A 284 -1.71 8.10 -15.47
C GLN A 284 -1.51 9.19 -16.53
N THR A 285 -2.45 9.37 -17.45
CA THR A 285 -2.42 10.41 -18.50
C THR A 285 -3.85 10.82 -18.88
N ILE A 286 -3.99 12.01 -19.52
CA ILE A 286 -5.30 12.52 -19.97
C ILE A 286 -5.96 11.63 -21.04
N ASN A 287 -5.18 10.79 -21.73
CA ASN A 287 -5.68 9.87 -22.76
C ASN A 287 -6.13 8.52 -22.17
N GLY A 288 -6.04 8.36 -20.86
CA GLY A 288 -6.51 7.19 -20.13
C GLY A 288 -7.80 7.46 -19.37
N PRO A 289 -8.21 6.52 -18.51
CA PRO A 289 -9.35 6.69 -17.62
C PRO A 289 -9.22 7.92 -16.73
N VAL A 290 -10.30 8.67 -16.61
CA VAL A 290 -10.44 9.82 -15.70
C VAL A 290 -11.46 9.44 -14.63
N PHE A 291 -11.22 9.87 -13.42
CA PHE A 291 -12.09 9.57 -12.29
C PHE A 291 -12.56 10.83 -11.59
N LEU A 292 -13.80 10.78 -11.11
CA LEU A 292 -14.31 11.71 -10.11
C LEU A 292 -14.32 10.95 -8.78
N VAL A 293 -13.38 11.29 -7.88
CA VAL A 293 -13.16 10.55 -6.63
C VAL A 293 -13.64 11.34 -5.43
N THR A 294 -14.28 10.65 -4.48
CA THR A 294 -14.88 11.24 -3.27
C THR A 294 -13.93 11.20 -2.07
N ARG A 295 -14.41 11.67 -0.92
CA ARG A 295 -13.70 11.53 0.35
C ARG A 295 -13.50 10.06 0.76
N ASN A 296 -14.36 9.14 0.31
CA ASN A 296 -14.17 7.71 0.58
C ASN A 296 -12.95 7.12 -0.13
N PHE A 297 -12.57 7.65 -1.29
CA PHE A 297 -11.30 7.31 -1.94
C PHE A 297 -10.11 7.67 -1.04
N MET A 298 -10.19 8.82 -0.36
CA MET A 298 -9.14 9.24 0.57
C MET A 298 -9.07 8.33 1.80
N ALA A 299 -10.20 7.81 2.28
CA ALA A 299 -10.21 6.82 3.37
C ALA A 299 -9.49 5.52 2.97
N ILE A 300 -9.62 5.08 1.70
CA ILE A 300 -8.81 3.95 1.18
C ILE A 300 -7.33 4.35 1.06
N MET A 301 -7.04 5.59 0.64
CA MET A 301 -5.67 6.11 0.59
C MET A 301 -5.00 6.14 1.97
N ASP A 302 -5.74 6.36 3.05
CA ASP A 302 -5.19 6.30 4.42
C ASP A 302 -4.75 4.88 4.79
N TYR A 303 -5.42 3.85 4.24
CA TYR A 303 -5.02 2.46 4.41
C TYR A 303 -3.69 2.14 3.71
N ASN A 304 -3.54 2.61 2.47
CA ASN A 304 -2.30 2.51 1.69
C ASN A 304 -2.18 3.75 0.78
N GLN A 305 -1.11 4.52 0.95
CA GLN A 305 -0.84 5.81 0.28
C GLN A 305 -0.55 5.68 -1.23
N SER A 306 -1.28 4.80 -1.94
CA SER A 306 -1.15 4.57 -3.38
C SER A 306 -2.48 4.76 -4.11
N HIS A 307 -2.52 5.68 -5.07
CA HIS A 307 -3.71 5.88 -5.92
C HIS A 307 -4.07 4.62 -6.71
N SER A 308 -3.07 3.88 -7.20
CA SER A 308 -3.29 2.61 -7.91
C SER A 308 -3.92 1.56 -7.00
N TYR A 309 -3.45 1.48 -5.75
CA TYR A 309 -4.05 0.61 -4.74
C TYR A 309 -5.51 1.02 -4.45
N ALA A 310 -5.75 2.29 -4.17
CA ALA A 310 -7.09 2.77 -3.84
C ALA A 310 -8.09 2.55 -5.00
N LEU A 311 -7.65 2.77 -6.25
CA LEU A 311 -8.42 2.39 -7.44
C LEU A 311 -8.68 0.89 -7.53
N ALA A 312 -7.67 0.05 -7.25
CA ALA A 312 -7.82 -1.39 -7.29
C ALA A 312 -8.79 -1.91 -6.23
N VAL A 313 -8.73 -1.40 -5.00
CA VAL A 313 -9.68 -1.72 -3.92
C VAL A 313 -11.10 -1.33 -4.32
N GLY A 314 -11.30 -0.09 -4.76
CA GLY A 314 -12.62 0.39 -5.17
C GLY A 314 -13.15 -0.39 -6.36
N HIS A 315 -12.33 -0.58 -7.39
CA HIS A 315 -12.71 -1.33 -8.58
C HIS A 315 -13.00 -2.81 -8.28
N LEU A 316 -12.18 -3.48 -7.46
CA LEU A 316 -12.44 -4.87 -7.05
C LEU A 316 -13.78 -4.97 -6.31
N GLY A 317 -14.06 -4.07 -5.37
CA GLY A 317 -15.35 -3.99 -4.68
C GLY A 317 -16.53 -3.84 -5.65
N ASP A 318 -16.42 -2.94 -6.61
CA ASP A 318 -17.42 -2.70 -7.64
C ASP A 318 -17.63 -3.94 -8.54
N ARG A 319 -16.55 -4.62 -8.94
CA ARG A 319 -16.61 -5.86 -9.74
C ARG A 319 -17.27 -7.01 -8.96
N ILE A 320 -16.97 -7.13 -7.66
CA ILE A 320 -17.63 -8.12 -6.78
C ILE A 320 -19.12 -7.82 -6.65
N ARG A 321 -19.51 -6.55 -6.56
CA ARG A 321 -20.91 -6.08 -6.54
C ARG A 321 -21.65 -6.35 -7.85
N GLY A 322 -20.92 -6.53 -8.96
CA GLY A 322 -21.49 -6.76 -10.31
C GLY A 322 -21.49 -5.53 -11.21
N LEU A 323 -20.82 -4.44 -10.83
CA LEU A 323 -20.66 -3.28 -11.72
C LEU A 323 -19.68 -3.62 -12.87
N PRO A 324 -19.79 -2.93 -14.03
CA PRO A 324 -18.94 -3.18 -15.19
C PRO A 324 -17.47 -2.84 -14.94
N PRO A 325 -16.53 -3.34 -15.78
CA PRO A 325 -15.14 -2.88 -15.76
C PRO A 325 -15.05 -1.42 -16.20
N PHE A 326 -13.91 -0.78 -15.92
CA PHE A 326 -13.57 0.51 -16.52
C PHE A 326 -13.59 0.38 -18.04
N GLN A 327 -14.11 1.41 -18.72
CA GLN A 327 -14.34 1.37 -20.16
C GLN A 327 -13.25 2.05 -20.96
N ALA A 328 -12.61 3.10 -20.42
CA ALA A 328 -11.50 3.72 -21.09
C ALA A 328 -10.26 2.82 -21.07
N SER A 329 -9.58 2.74 -22.21
CA SER A 329 -8.33 1.99 -22.32
C SER A 329 -7.21 2.67 -21.55
N TRP A 330 -6.42 1.86 -20.85
CA TRP A 330 -5.19 2.35 -20.21
C TRP A 330 -4.13 2.58 -21.28
N PRO A 331 -3.55 3.79 -21.38
CA PRO A 331 -2.47 4.03 -22.31
C PRO A 331 -1.24 3.21 -21.91
N SER A 332 -0.49 2.71 -22.89
CA SER A 332 0.78 2.04 -22.63
C SER A 332 1.70 2.97 -21.84
N ALA A 333 2.48 2.41 -20.91
CA ALA A 333 3.40 3.16 -20.06
C ALA A 333 4.65 3.70 -20.81
N ALA A 334 4.60 3.86 -22.14
CA ALA A 334 5.68 4.45 -22.91
C ALA A 334 5.88 5.92 -22.52
N VAL A 335 6.67 6.13 -21.48
CA VAL A 335 7.17 7.43 -21.08
C VAL A 335 8.54 7.58 -21.73
N ASP A 336 8.74 8.63 -22.53
CA ASP A 336 10.02 8.93 -23.22
C ASP A 336 11.20 9.24 -22.27
N LEU A 337 11.03 8.98 -20.99
CA LEU A 337 12.01 9.22 -19.95
C LEU A 337 12.53 7.89 -19.35
N ASN A 338 13.83 7.74 -19.33
CA ASN A 338 14.47 6.66 -18.59
C ASN A 338 14.33 6.84 -17.05
N PRO A 339 14.62 5.82 -16.23
CA PRO A 339 14.40 5.90 -14.78
C PRO A 339 15.09 7.07 -14.09
N SER A 340 16.32 7.41 -14.47
CA SER A 340 17.05 8.54 -13.88
C SER A 340 16.43 9.90 -14.27
N GLN A 341 15.97 10.03 -15.50
CA GLN A 341 15.27 11.22 -15.99
C GLN A 341 13.91 11.43 -15.29
N ARG A 342 13.19 10.35 -14.96
CA ARG A 342 11.95 10.41 -14.18
C ARG A 342 12.20 10.97 -12.78
N VAL A 343 13.23 10.47 -12.09
CA VAL A 343 13.65 10.98 -10.79
C VAL A 343 14.08 12.44 -10.88
N GLU A 344 14.84 12.81 -11.92
CA GLU A 344 15.28 14.18 -12.14
C GLU A 344 14.09 15.13 -12.31
N LEU A 345 13.09 14.75 -13.11
CA LEU A 345 11.89 15.57 -13.34
C LEU A 345 11.16 15.85 -12.03
N GLN A 346 10.93 14.84 -11.19
CA GLN A 346 10.30 15.02 -9.88
C GLN A 346 11.14 15.90 -8.96
N LYS A 347 12.46 15.71 -8.90
CA LYS A 347 13.35 16.56 -8.09
C LYS A 347 13.26 18.02 -8.51
N ARG A 348 13.19 18.30 -9.81
CA ARG A 348 13.07 19.68 -10.32
C ARG A 348 11.72 20.30 -9.98
N LEU A 349 10.62 19.55 -10.10
CA LEU A 349 9.29 20.00 -9.69
C LEU A 349 9.28 20.34 -8.19
N ASN A 350 9.77 19.44 -7.35
CA ASN A 350 9.83 19.64 -5.89
C ASN A 350 10.72 20.85 -5.52
N ALA A 351 11.86 21.06 -6.21
CA ALA A 351 12.72 22.23 -6.02
C ALA A 351 12.05 23.54 -6.42
N MET A 352 11.07 23.51 -7.31
CA MET A 352 10.25 24.68 -7.70
C MET A 352 9.06 24.92 -6.75
N GLY A 353 8.94 24.14 -5.67
CA GLY A 353 7.81 24.17 -4.72
C GLY A 353 6.53 23.51 -5.27
N ILE A 354 6.65 22.70 -6.32
CA ILE A 354 5.52 21.96 -6.91
C ILE A 354 5.66 20.51 -6.46
N GLU A 355 4.87 20.14 -5.46
CA GLU A 355 4.98 18.81 -4.83
C GLU A 355 4.52 17.68 -5.76
N THR A 356 5.33 16.63 -5.85
CA THR A 356 5.06 15.43 -6.66
C THR A 356 4.54 14.24 -5.85
N GLY A 357 4.18 14.47 -4.58
CA GLY A 357 3.60 13.44 -3.70
C GLY A 357 4.61 12.67 -2.88
N GLY A 358 5.74 13.30 -2.53
CA GLY A 358 6.76 12.71 -1.68
C GLY A 358 8.17 12.72 -2.26
N ALA A 359 9.00 11.73 -1.92
CA ALA A 359 10.35 11.62 -2.45
C ALA A 359 10.35 11.39 -3.97
N ALA A 360 11.30 12.00 -4.67
CA ALA A 360 11.49 11.80 -6.09
C ALA A 360 12.01 10.36 -6.36
N ASP A 361 11.11 9.46 -6.68
CA ASP A 361 11.36 8.03 -6.82
C ASP A 361 11.26 7.52 -8.27
N GLY A 362 10.99 8.42 -9.22
CA GLY A 362 10.84 8.12 -10.63
C GLY A 362 9.47 7.53 -11.00
N ARG A 363 8.50 7.57 -10.10
CA ARG A 363 7.16 7.05 -10.30
C ARG A 363 6.22 8.16 -10.66
N PHE A 364 5.50 7.96 -11.75
CA PHE A 364 4.54 8.93 -12.25
C PHE A 364 3.12 8.45 -11.98
N GLY A 365 2.51 8.99 -10.93
CA GLY A 365 1.12 8.81 -10.57
C GLY A 365 0.35 10.13 -10.69
N ALA A 366 -0.89 10.15 -10.16
CA ALA A 366 -1.77 11.31 -10.24
C ALA A 366 -1.11 12.61 -9.73
N GLN A 367 -0.38 12.55 -8.62
CA GLN A 367 0.29 13.74 -8.06
C GLN A 367 1.42 14.27 -8.96
N THR A 368 2.20 13.39 -9.59
CA THR A 368 3.20 13.82 -10.59
C THR A 368 2.54 14.42 -11.81
N TYR A 369 1.41 13.86 -12.27
CA TYR A 369 0.61 14.44 -13.35
C TYR A 369 0.12 15.83 -12.97
N GLU A 370 -0.47 16.01 -11.80
CA GLU A 370 -0.92 17.30 -11.28
C GLU A 370 0.22 18.32 -11.18
N ALA A 371 1.40 17.87 -10.72
CA ALA A 371 2.60 18.70 -10.64
C ALA A 371 3.07 19.18 -12.03
N ILE A 372 3.03 18.30 -13.04
CA ILE A 372 3.37 18.68 -14.42
C ILE A 372 2.36 19.70 -14.96
N LEU A 373 1.06 19.51 -14.74
CA LEU A 373 0.03 20.50 -15.12
C LEU A 373 0.29 21.86 -14.48
N ALA A 374 0.62 21.88 -13.18
CA ALA A 374 0.95 23.11 -12.47
C ALA A 374 2.17 23.83 -13.07
N TYR A 375 3.21 23.05 -13.42
CA TYR A 375 4.39 23.59 -14.12
C TYR A 375 4.01 24.14 -15.50
N GLN A 376 3.27 23.39 -16.31
CA GLN A 376 2.83 23.79 -17.63
C GLN A 376 1.99 25.07 -17.55
N LYS A 377 1.07 25.17 -16.58
CA LYS A 377 0.28 26.40 -16.32
C LYS A 377 1.19 27.59 -16.02
N LYS A 378 2.15 27.41 -15.11
CA LYS A 378 3.11 28.48 -14.72
C LYS A 378 3.94 28.98 -15.90
N LYS A 379 4.21 28.10 -16.89
CA LYS A 379 5.03 28.39 -18.07
C LYS A 379 4.23 28.70 -19.34
N GLY A 380 2.89 28.76 -19.26
CA GLY A 380 2.04 29.01 -20.43
C GLY A 380 2.11 27.91 -21.50
N LEU A 381 2.43 26.67 -21.10
CA LEU A 381 2.52 25.51 -21.99
C LEU A 381 1.16 24.81 -22.13
N PRO A 382 0.97 23.98 -23.18
CA PRO A 382 -0.22 23.14 -23.28
C PRO A 382 -0.39 22.26 -22.04
N LEU A 383 -1.61 22.23 -21.48
CA LEU A 383 -1.92 21.50 -20.26
C LEU A 383 -2.27 20.03 -20.57
N ASP A 384 -1.29 19.23 -20.93
CA ASP A 384 -1.45 17.80 -21.21
C ASP A 384 -0.97 16.89 -20.06
N GLY A 385 -0.19 17.43 -19.11
CA GLY A 385 0.35 16.70 -17.98
C GLY A 385 1.37 15.62 -18.35
N GLN A 386 1.84 15.59 -19.61
CA GLN A 386 2.70 14.50 -20.10
C GLN A 386 4.14 14.68 -19.60
N PRO A 387 4.72 13.62 -18.99
CA PRO A 387 6.12 13.59 -18.55
C PRO A 387 7.03 13.32 -19.75
N THR A 388 7.30 14.32 -20.58
CA THR A 388 8.11 14.18 -21.78
C THR A 388 9.55 14.66 -21.60
N LEU A 389 10.47 14.18 -22.43
CA LEU A 389 11.85 14.67 -22.48
C LEU A 389 11.87 16.20 -22.74
N LYS A 390 10.97 16.70 -23.57
CA LYS A 390 10.83 18.14 -23.84
C LYS A 390 10.55 18.96 -22.57
N ILE A 391 9.65 18.48 -21.70
CA ILE A 391 9.36 19.14 -20.41
C ILE A 391 10.60 19.13 -19.51
N LEU A 392 11.32 18.00 -19.42
CA LEU A 392 12.54 17.90 -18.64
C LEU A 392 13.63 18.86 -19.15
N GLU A 393 13.81 18.97 -20.45
CA GLU A 393 14.77 19.88 -21.08
C GLU A 393 14.43 21.35 -20.81
N LEU A 394 13.16 21.72 -20.86
CA LEU A 394 12.72 23.06 -20.45
C LEU A 394 13.07 23.35 -18.98
N MET A 395 12.83 22.39 -18.09
CA MET A 395 13.21 22.53 -16.67
C MET A 395 14.74 22.60 -16.46
N ARG A 396 15.53 21.91 -17.28
CA ARG A 396 17.02 22.00 -17.24
C ARG A 396 17.52 23.36 -17.63
N LYS A 397 16.89 24.02 -18.59
CA LYS A 397 17.22 25.38 -19.05
C LYS A 397 16.81 26.47 -18.08
N GLY A 398 16.12 26.15 -16.98
CA GLY A 398 15.63 27.15 -16.03
C GLY A 398 14.41 27.96 -16.54
N ALA A 399 13.86 27.52 -17.64
CA ALA A 399 12.73 28.19 -18.28
C ALA A 399 11.40 27.91 -17.57
#